data_7bfab1359c04aca5e681d5c537edc2bc
#
_entry.id   7bfab1359c04aca5e681d5c537edc2bc
#
_cell.length_a   1.000
_cell.length_b   1.000
_cell.length_c   1.000
_cell.angle_alpha   90.00
_cell.angle_beta   90.00
_cell.angle_gamma   90.00
#
_symmetry.space_group_name_H-M   'P 1'
#
loop_
_entity.id
_entity.type
_entity.pdbx_description
1 polymer ?
#
loop_
_entity_poly.entity_id
_entity_poly.type
_entity_poly.pdbx_seq_one_letter_code
_entity_poly.pdbx_strand_id
1 'polypeptide(L)'
;MVNTKRPMSKSANPYRVAWPVALALVALIIGTTILIIFLRLESWPARTARQSTAELERLGKNVRAAFIDIAHLQPRITINDRVYMEQTTPISELVVLARRVEVEHELLHTWVGSSKRVKLHGTFITKAGFDLRKGLSIDIRPDEILVQLPHAQILGVEQQQVDVLAFENGLWNRISGKDVQSELSVLPELAGKKAAESVLPAEAENTLRKQLAQRIHTVQPLRLVFKDEKESE
;
A
#
# COMPACT_ATOMS: atom_id res chain seq x y z
N MET A 1 -66.07 -6.72 -41.97
CA MET A 1 -64.71 -7.26 -41.71
C MET A 1 -63.96 -6.23 -40.89
N VAL A 2 -63.93 -6.43 -39.57
CA VAL A 2 -63.21 -5.54 -38.65
C VAL A 2 -61.93 -6.26 -38.15
N ASN A 3 -60.77 -5.72 -38.51
CA ASN A 3 -59.48 -6.30 -38.20
C ASN A 3 -58.92 -5.59 -36.96
N THR A 4 -59.05 -6.21 -35.80
CA THR A 4 -58.53 -5.73 -34.52
C THR A 4 -57.09 -6.20 -34.30
N LYS A 5 -56.10 -5.34 -34.52
CA LYS A 5 -54.70 -5.57 -34.11
C LYS A 5 -54.58 -5.36 -32.61
N ARG A 6 -54.16 -6.41 -31.87
CA ARG A 6 -53.75 -6.33 -30.45
C ARG A 6 -52.35 -5.76 -30.36
N PRO A 7 -52.02 -4.87 -29.44
CA PRO A 7 -50.67 -4.44 -29.18
C PRO A 7 -49.94 -5.48 -28.34
N MET A 8 -48.71 -5.83 -28.75
CA MET A 8 -47.79 -6.66 -27.98
C MET A 8 -47.21 -5.86 -26.79
N SER A 9 -47.51 -6.32 -25.61
CA SER A 9 -46.92 -5.85 -24.36
C SER A 9 -45.44 -6.28 -24.33
N LYS A 10 -44.51 -5.30 -24.31
CA LYS A 10 -43.09 -5.54 -24.01
C LYS A 10 -42.96 -5.83 -22.54
N SER A 11 -42.72 -7.08 -22.20
CA SER A 11 -42.29 -7.52 -20.87
C SER A 11 -40.90 -6.91 -20.56
N ALA A 12 -40.88 -5.92 -19.66
CA ALA A 12 -39.66 -5.38 -19.13
C ALA A 12 -39.02 -6.41 -18.16
N ASN A 13 -37.80 -6.81 -18.47
CA ASN A 13 -37.05 -7.83 -17.73
C ASN A 13 -36.59 -7.24 -16.37
N PRO A 14 -37.11 -7.67 -15.19
CA PRO A 14 -36.86 -7.04 -13.90
C PRO A 14 -35.45 -7.25 -13.37
N TYR A 15 -34.65 -8.14 -13.97
CA TYR A 15 -33.31 -8.49 -13.48
C TYR A 15 -32.21 -7.49 -13.84
N ARG A 16 -32.45 -6.53 -14.74
CA ARG A 16 -31.44 -5.53 -15.14
C ARG A 16 -31.28 -4.37 -14.15
N VAL A 17 -32.23 -4.16 -13.26
CA VAL A 17 -32.24 -3.05 -12.29
C VAL A 17 -31.77 -3.49 -10.90
N ALA A 18 -31.81 -4.81 -10.61
CA ALA A 18 -31.50 -5.33 -9.28
C ALA A 18 -30.02 -5.22 -8.92
N TRP A 19 -29.10 -5.34 -9.87
CA TRP A 19 -27.67 -5.35 -9.58
C TRP A 19 -27.08 -3.98 -9.20
N PRO A 20 -27.35 -2.87 -9.89
CA PRO A 20 -26.89 -1.56 -9.45
C PRO A 20 -27.50 -1.13 -8.10
N VAL A 21 -28.75 -1.54 -7.82
CA VAL A 21 -29.41 -1.28 -6.52
C VAL A 21 -28.72 -2.08 -5.39
N ALA A 22 -28.36 -3.34 -5.64
CA ALA A 22 -27.63 -4.16 -4.67
C ALA A 22 -26.24 -3.59 -4.38
N LEU A 23 -25.51 -3.13 -5.40
CA LEU A 23 -24.21 -2.48 -5.22
C LEU A 23 -24.33 -1.15 -4.47
N ALA A 24 -25.34 -0.35 -4.76
CA ALA A 24 -25.61 0.90 -4.04
C ALA A 24 -25.94 0.64 -2.54
N LEU A 25 -26.71 -0.42 -2.25
CA LEU A 25 -27.02 -0.83 -0.87
C LEU A 25 -25.76 -1.31 -0.11
N VAL A 26 -24.92 -2.11 -0.74
CA VAL A 26 -23.64 -2.56 -0.15
C VAL A 26 -22.71 -1.37 0.10
N ALA A 27 -22.57 -0.45 -0.85
CA ALA A 27 -21.78 0.76 -0.69
C ALA A 27 -22.32 1.66 0.44
N LEU A 28 -23.64 1.76 0.58
CA LEU A 28 -24.29 2.52 1.64
C LEU A 28 -24.07 1.87 3.02
N ILE A 29 -24.13 0.53 3.12
CA ILE A 29 -23.85 -0.21 4.37
C ILE A 29 -22.38 -0.02 4.77
N ILE A 30 -21.46 -0.16 3.83
CA ILE A 30 -20.02 0.06 4.09
C ILE A 30 -19.77 1.50 4.52
N GLY A 31 -20.33 2.48 3.82
CA GLY A 31 -20.20 3.90 4.14
C GLY A 31 -20.78 4.27 5.51
N THR A 32 -21.95 3.74 5.86
CA THR A 32 -22.55 3.95 7.20
C THR A 32 -21.76 3.25 8.30
N THR A 33 -21.21 2.06 8.04
CA THR A 33 -20.36 1.34 9.02
C THR A 33 -19.08 2.12 9.28
N ILE A 34 -18.43 2.64 8.24
CA ILE A 34 -17.22 3.47 8.35
C ILE A 34 -17.56 4.78 9.10
N LEU A 35 -18.70 5.41 8.78
CA LEU A 35 -19.13 6.64 9.44
C LEU A 35 -19.42 6.43 10.94
N ILE A 36 -20.09 5.33 11.30
CA ILE A 36 -20.36 4.98 12.71
C ILE A 36 -19.06 4.71 13.47
N ILE A 37 -18.11 4.01 12.84
CA ILE A 37 -16.78 3.79 13.42
C ILE A 37 -16.06 5.12 13.61
N PHE A 38 -16.12 6.02 12.64
CA PHE A 38 -15.50 7.35 12.70
C PHE A 38 -16.11 8.22 13.79
N LEU A 39 -17.45 8.32 13.89
CA LEU A 39 -18.16 9.07 14.91
C LEU A 39 -17.97 8.49 16.33
N ARG A 40 -17.80 7.18 16.44
CA ARG A 40 -17.56 6.53 17.74
C ARG A 40 -16.14 6.75 18.26
N LEU A 41 -15.17 6.96 17.35
CA LEU A 41 -13.80 7.35 17.69
C LEU A 41 -13.68 8.82 18.12
N GLU A 42 -14.57 9.71 17.64
CA GLU A 42 -14.51 11.14 17.89
C GLU A 42 -15.18 11.57 19.22
N SER A 43 -16.02 10.72 19.80
CA SER A 43 -16.83 11.06 20.97
C SER A 43 -16.24 10.66 22.33
N TRP A 44 -14.90 10.59 22.45
CA TRP A 44 -14.30 10.23 23.73
C TRP A 44 -14.06 11.44 24.64
N PRO A 45 -14.70 11.52 25.83
CA PRO A 45 -14.46 12.60 26.77
C PRO A 45 -13.10 12.43 27.43
N ALA A 46 -12.29 13.50 27.37
CA ALA A 46 -11.04 13.62 28.10
C ALA A 46 -11.34 13.60 29.62
N ARG A 47 -11.22 12.44 30.25
CA ARG A 47 -11.21 12.34 31.71
C ARG A 47 -9.81 12.02 32.18
N THR A 48 -9.27 12.95 32.98
CA THR A 48 -8.09 12.83 33.82
C THR A 48 -8.14 11.50 34.58
N ALA A 49 -7.38 10.51 34.11
CA ALA A 49 -7.35 9.21 34.73
C ALA A 49 -6.00 8.98 35.39
N ARG A 50 -6.03 8.59 36.63
CA ARG A 50 -4.95 7.81 37.23
C ARG A 50 -4.90 6.52 36.43
N GLN A 51 -3.83 6.32 35.66
CA GLN A 51 -3.70 5.23 34.72
C GLN A 51 -3.67 3.89 35.45
N SER A 52 -4.81 3.23 35.52
CA SER A 52 -4.90 1.86 35.98
C SER A 52 -4.40 0.91 34.89
N THR A 53 -3.88 -0.23 35.25
CA THR A 53 -3.42 -1.27 34.30
C THR A 53 -4.49 -1.60 33.24
N ALA A 54 -5.78 -1.46 33.60
CA ALA A 54 -6.92 -1.66 32.70
C ALA A 54 -7.02 -0.60 31.58
N GLU A 55 -6.55 0.63 31.78
CA GLU A 55 -6.54 1.67 30.76
C GLU A 55 -5.42 1.48 29.78
N LEU A 56 -4.24 1.08 30.25
CA LEU A 56 -3.11 0.70 29.40
C LEU A 56 -3.45 -0.53 28.52
N GLU A 57 -4.18 -1.49 29.09
CA GLU A 57 -4.66 -2.65 28.34
C GLU A 57 -5.68 -2.26 27.24
N ARG A 58 -6.57 -1.29 27.54
CA ARG A 58 -7.48 -0.73 26.53
C ARG A 58 -6.73 0.02 25.44
N LEU A 59 -5.72 0.80 25.79
CA LEU A 59 -4.84 1.48 24.84
C LEU A 59 -4.10 0.48 23.95
N GLY A 60 -3.57 -0.60 24.52
CA GLY A 60 -2.94 -1.68 23.78
C GLY A 60 -3.89 -2.31 22.74
N LYS A 61 -5.15 -2.53 23.14
CA LYS A 61 -6.19 -3.03 22.21
C LYS A 61 -6.51 -2.03 21.09
N ASN A 62 -6.55 -0.73 21.39
CA ASN A 62 -6.85 0.31 20.40
C ASN A 62 -5.70 0.52 19.41
N VAL A 63 -4.46 0.56 19.89
CA VAL A 63 -3.25 0.62 19.04
C VAL A 63 -3.19 -0.61 18.15
N ARG A 64 -3.45 -1.81 18.71
CA ARG A 64 -3.57 -3.04 17.94
C ARG A 64 -4.64 -2.95 16.86
N ALA A 65 -5.84 -2.48 17.22
CA ALA A 65 -6.94 -2.33 16.26
C ALA A 65 -6.57 -1.38 15.12
N ALA A 66 -5.90 -0.26 15.41
CA ALA A 66 -5.42 0.67 14.39
C ALA A 66 -4.40 0.01 13.45
N PHE A 67 -3.46 -0.79 13.97
CA PHE A 67 -2.49 -1.51 13.15
C PHE A 67 -3.12 -2.66 12.37
N ILE A 68 -4.08 -3.39 12.96
CA ILE A 68 -4.84 -4.43 12.25
C ILE A 68 -5.63 -3.81 11.10
N ASP A 69 -6.28 -2.68 11.34
CA ASP A 69 -7.09 -1.98 10.33
C ASP A 69 -6.23 -1.38 9.19
N ILE A 70 -5.03 -0.88 9.53
CA ILE A 70 -4.09 -0.33 8.55
C ILE A 70 -3.38 -1.43 7.75
N ALA A 71 -3.01 -2.54 8.39
CA ALA A 71 -2.05 -3.50 7.85
C ALA A 71 -2.47 -4.96 7.98
N HIS A 72 -3.64 -5.26 8.56
CA HIS A 72 -4.08 -6.62 8.93
C HIS A 72 -3.05 -7.38 9.79
N LEU A 73 -2.29 -6.68 10.63
CA LEU A 73 -1.17 -7.19 11.39
C LEU A 73 -1.48 -7.32 12.87
N GLN A 74 -0.83 -8.29 13.50
CA GLN A 74 -0.87 -8.48 14.94
C GLN A 74 0.52 -8.18 15.54
N PRO A 75 0.78 -6.94 15.98
CA PRO A 75 2.08 -6.57 16.53
C PRO A 75 2.31 -7.21 17.90
N ARG A 76 3.59 -7.38 18.26
CA ARG A 76 3.98 -7.65 19.65
C ARG A 76 3.70 -6.42 20.49
N ILE A 77 2.87 -6.55 21.53
CA ILE A 77 2.51 -5.45 22.45
C ILE A 77 3.09 -5.74 23.82
N THR A 78 3.87 -4.81 24.32
CA THR A 78 4.44 -4.83 25.67
C THR A 78 3.80 -3.70 26.49
N ILE A 79 3.32 -4.01 27.68
CA ILE A 79 2.75 -3.04 28.62
C ILE A 79 3.48 -3.18 29.95
N ASN A 80 4.11 -2.10 30.46
CA ASN A 80 4.89 -2.10 31.70
C ASN A 80 5.88 -3.27 31.79
N ASP A 81 6.72 -3.45 30.76
CA ASP A 81 7.72 -4.52 30.62
C ASP A 81 7.16 -5.98 30.62
N ARG A 82 5.84 -6.15 30.51
CA ARG A 82 5.20 -7.45 30.33
C ARG A 82 4.73 -7.66 28.92
N VAL A 83 5.11 -8.77 28.30
CA VAL A 83 4.63 -9.17 26.97
C VAL A 83 3.17 -9.61 27.10
N TYR A 84 2.27 -8.83 26.52
CA TYR A 84 0.83 -9.12 26.52
C TYR A 84 0.40 -10.01 25.38
N MET A 85 1.10 -9.89 24.26
CA MET A 85 0.81 -10.71 23.08
C MET A 85 2.05 -10.82 22.21
N GLU A 86 2.44 -12.06 21.94
CA GLU A 86 3.43 -12.42 20.93
C GLU A 86 2.74 -13.32 19.92
N GLN A 87 2.51 -12.79 18.72
CA GLN A 87 1.94 -13.59 17.63
C GLN A 87 2.77 -13.36 16.38
N THR A 88 3.32 -14.45 15.88
CA THR A 88 4.04 -14.46 14.60
C THR A 88 3.01 -14.56 13.48
N THR A 89 2.83 -13.50 12.69
CA THR A 89 1.95 -13.51 11.54
C THR A 89 2.79 -13.45 10.26
N PRO A 90 2.55 -14.31 9.26
CA PRO A 90 3.38 -14.38 8.05
C PRO A 90 3.16 -13.24 7.05
N ILE A 91 2.32 -12.27 7.31
CA ILE A 91 2.10 -11.11 6.43
C ILE A 91 2.71 -9.87 7.04
N SER A 92 3.30 -9.17 6.17
CA SER A 92 4.56 -8.62 6.41
C SER A 92 4.87 -7.37 5.64
N GLU A 93 4.04 -6.91 4.72
CA GLU A 93 4.32 -5.72 3.94
C GLU A 93 3.20 -4.69 4.15
N LEU A 94 3.55 -3.56 4.74
CA LEU A 94 2.66 -2.42 4.88
C LEU A 94 2.97 -1.41 3.77
N VAL A 95 2.19 -1.41 2.71
CA VAL A 95 2.27 -0.39 1.65
C VAL A 95 1.61 0.90 2.16
N VAL A 96 2.36 1.99 2.15
CA VAL A 96 1.90 3.30 2.63
C VAL A 96 1.70 4.29 1.49
N LEU A 97 2.58 4.23 0.48
CA LEU A 97 2.54 5.10 -0.69
C LEU A 97 2.71 4.31 -1.98
N ALA A 98 2.09 4.84 -3.03
CA ALA A 98 2.34 4.41 -4.40
C ALA A 98 2.61 5.65 -5.27
N ARG A 99 3.61 5.56 -6.15
CA ARG A 99 4.00 6.64 -7.07
C ARG A 99 4.22 6.11 -8.47
N ARG A 100 3.79 6.88 -9.46
CA ARG A 100 4.13 6.63 -10.87
C ARG A 100 5.60 7.02 -11.09
N VAL A 101 6.35 6.11 -11.69
CA VAL A 101 7.75 6.31 -12.09
C VAL A 101 7.87 5.97 -13.57
N GLU A 102 8.49 6.85 -14.32
CA GLU A 102 8.76 6.67 -15.74
C GLU A 102 10.26 6.47 -15.94
N VAL A 103 10.61 5.49 -16.74
CA VAL A 103 12.00 5.16 -17.08
C VAL A 103 12.13 4.94 -18.57
N GLU A 104 13.27 5.32 -19.10
CA GLU A 104 13.67 5.01 -20.47
C GLU A 104 14.93 4.17 -20.44
N HIS A 105 15.01 3.22 -21.35
CA HIS A 105 16.22 2.44 -21.58
C HIS A 105 16.46 2.28 -23.04
N GLU A 106 17.75 2.28 -23.41
CA GLU A 106 18.17 2.23 -24.81
C GLU A 106 19.28 1.21 -24.99
N LEU A 107 19.05 0.24 -25.88
CA LEU A 107 20.06 -0.62 -26.43
C LEU A 107 20.58 -0.02 -27.73
N LEU A 108 21.85 0.34 -27.76
CA LEU A 108 22.57 0.66 -28.98
C LEU A 108 23.71 -0.33 -29.14
N HIS A 109 23.65 -1.19 -30.14
CA HIS A 109 24.68 -2.19 -30.41
C HIS A 109 25.21 -2.03 -31.84
N THR A 110 26.49 -1.79 -31.94
CA THR A 110 27.19 -1.66 -33.24
C THR A 110 28.08 -2.88 -33.47
N TRP A 111 27.93 -3.49 -34.63
CA TRP A 111 28.75 -4.61 -35.06
C TRP A 111 29.17 -4.43 -36.54
N VAL A 112 30.47 -4.45 -36.83
CA VAL A 112 31.08 -4.32 -38.18
C VAL A 112 30.43 -3.18 -38.98
N GLY A 113 30.30 -1.98 -38.36
CA GLY A 113 29.75 -0.79 -39.03
C GLY A 113 28.23 -0.78 -39.21
N SER A 114 27.52 -1.78 -38.69
CA SER A 114 26.05 -1.82 -38.71
C SER A 114 25.53 -1.72 -37.30
N SER A 115 24.65 -0.74 -37.00
CA SER A 115 24.09 -0.48 -35.68
C SER A 115 22.63 -0.90 -35.61
N LYS A 116 22.23 -1.50 -34.47
CA LYS A 116 20.83 -1.72 -34.12
C LYS A 116 20.51 -0.88 -32.91
N ARG A 117 19.29 -0.38 -32.83
CA ARG A 117 18.82 0.48 -31.74
C ARG A 117 17.42 0.09 -31.31
N VAL A 118 17.24 -0.13 -30.01
CA VAL A 118 15.94 -0.30 -29.37
C VAL A 118 15.85 0.70 -28.22
N LYS A 119 14.88 1.60 -28.26
CA LYS A 119 14.62 2.51 -27.15
C LYS A 119 13.22 2.27 -26.63
N LEU A 120 13.11 1.97 -25.36
CA LEU A 120 11.87 1.70 -24.66
C LEU A 120 11.60 2.76 -23.61
N HIS A 121 10.33 3.10 -23.45
CA HIS A 121 9.82 3.92 -22.37
C HIS A 121 8.85 3.10 -21.54
N GLY A 122 9.06 3.03 -20.23
CA GLY A 122 8.19 2.29 -19.31
C GLY A 122 7.59 3.17 -18.26
N THR A 123 6.29 3.02 -18.03
CA THR A 123 5.55 3.61 -16.91
C THR A 123 5.25 2.53 -15.89
N PHE A 124 5.62 2.78 -14.65
CA PHE A 124 5.50 1.85 -13.53
C PHE A 124 4.82 2.51 -12.34
N ILE A 125 4.08 1.73 -11.55
CA ILE A 125 3.65 2.10 -10.20
C ILE A 125 4.61 1.45 -9.22
N THR A 126 5.35 2.26 -8.49
CA THR A 126 6.23 1.80 -7.41
C THR A 126 5.54 1.97 -6.07
N LYS A 127 5.58 0.93 -5.24
CA LYS A 127 4.97 0.89 -3.92
C LYS A 127 6.06 1.00 -2.87
N ALA A 128 5.91 1.96 -1.95
CA ALA A 128 6.81 2.13 -0.81
C ALA A 128 6.09 1.88 0.50
N GLY A 129 6.81 1.30 1.45
CA GLY A 129 6.27 0.94 2.75
C GLY A 129 7.28 0.15 3.58
N PHE A 130 6.77 -0.69 4.48
CA PHE A 130 7.56 -1.37 5.50
C PHE A 130 7.48 -2.88 5.35
N ASP A 131 8.62 -3.55 5.39
CA ASP A 131 8.69 -5.00 5.53
C ASP A 131 8.68 -5.35 7.02
N LEU A 132 7.52 -5.68 7.54
CA LEU A 132 7.31 -5.90 8.97
C LEU A 132 7.86 -7.26 9.46
N ARG A 133 8.34 -8.12 8.55
CA ARG A 133 9.13 -9.32 8.92
C ARG A 133 10.43 -8.94 9.62
N LYS A 134 10.95 -7.77 9.32
CA LYS A 134 12.17 -7.24 9.91
C LYS A 134 11.98 -6.68 11.32
N GLY A 135 10.75 -6.67 11.81
CA GLY A 135 10.40 -6.30 13.17
C GLY A 135 9.38 -5.18 13.24
N LEU A 136 8.33 -5.43 14.00
CA LEU A 136 7.38 -4.44 14.47
C LEU A 136 7.19 -4.69 15.96
N SER A 137 7.49 -3.69 16.78
CA SER A 137 7.18 -3.74 18.20
C SER A 137 6.45 -2.49 18.66
N ILE A 138 5.56 -2.67 19.61
CA ILE A 138 4.81 -1.59 20.26
C ILE A 138 4.99 -1.75 21.74
N ASP A 139 5.59 -0.75 22.36
CA ASP A 139 5.83 -0.68 23.80
C ASP A 139 4.99 0.46 24.38
N ILE A 140 4.06 0.11 25.25
CA ILE A 140 3.14 1.05 25.88
C ILE A 140 3.58 1.26 27.34
N ARG A 141 4.08 2.45 27.63
CA ARG A 141 4.52 2.88 28.95
C ARG A 141 3.54 3.91 29.51
N PRO A 142 3.61 4.18 30.83
CA PRO A 142 2.76 5.21 31.45
C PRO A 142 2.98 6.61 30.87
N ASP A 143 4.16 6.91 30.37
CA ASP A 143 4.62 8.22 29.90
C ASP A 143 4.66 8.35 28.36
N GLU A 144 4.82 7.25 27.64
CA GLU A 144 4.88 7.26 26.15
C GLU A 144 4.39 5.96 25.52
N ILE A 145 4.01 6.04 24.25
CA ILE A 145 3.79 4.88 23.38
C ILE A 145 4.93 4.85 22.36
N LEU A 146 5.79 3.83 22.44
CA LEU A 146 6.91 3.65 21.54
C LEU A 146 6.56 2.60 20.48
N VAL A 147 6.57 3.02 19.20
CA VAL A 147 6.40 2.14 18.06
C VAL A 147 7.73 2.04 17.31
N GLN A 148 8.26 0.83 17.20
CA GLN A 148 9.49 0.56 16.47
C GLN A 148 9.18 -0.19 15.18
N LEU A 149 9.74 0.27 14.08
CA LEU A 149 9.54 -0.23 12.71
C LEU A 149 10.88 -0.31 11.98
N PRO A 150 11.03 -1.18 10.98
CA PRO A 150 12.15 -1.07 10.05
C PRO A 150 12.03 0.21 9.22
N HIS A 151 13.10 0.62 8.56
CA HIS A 151 13.04 1.71 7.59
C HIS A 151 12.14 1.36 6.40
N ALA A 152 11.46 2.37 5.86
CA ALA A 152 10.65 2.20 4.67
C ALA A 152 11.52 1.88 3.45
N GLN A 153 11.02 1.01 2.59
CA GLN A 153 11.69 0.56 1.37
C GLN A 153 10.72 0.42 0.21
N ILE A 154 11.23 0.20 -1.00
CA ILE A 154 10.40 -0.16 -2.14
C ILE A 154 10.00 -1.62 -2.00
N LEU A 155 8.69 -1.88 -1.92
CA LEU A 155 8.11 -3.21 -1.74
C LEU A 155 7.71 -3.87 -3.06
N GLY A 156 7.41 -3.05 -4.08
CA GLY A 156 7.00 -3.59 -5.36
C GLY A 156 7.04 -2.57 -6.48
N VAL A 157 7.17 -3.09 -7.70
CA VAL A 157 7.14 -2.33 -8.95
C VAL A 157 6.17 -3.02 -9.89
N GLU A 158 5.10 -2.32 -10.26
CA GLU A 158 4.05 -2.82 -11.15
C GLU A 158 4.14 -2.11 -12.49
N GLN A 159 4.31 -2.86 -13.57
CA GLN A 159 4.30 -2.33 -14.92
C GLN A 159 2.88 -1.90 -15.31
N GLN A 160 2.73 -0.65 -15.77
CA GLN A 160 1.48 -0.13 -16.30
C GLN A 160 1.48 -0.13 -17.81
N GLN A 161 2.56 0.41 -18.41
CA GLN A 161 2.68 0.57 -19.85
C GLN A 161 4.14 0.51 -20.26
N VAL A 162 4.39 -0.03 -21.44
CA VAL A 162 5.70 0.07 -22.10
C VAL A 162 5.47 0.44 -23.55
N ASP A 163 6.15 1.50 -23.98
CA ASP A 163 6.13 2.01 -25.34
C ASP A 163 7.48 1.83 -26.00
N VAL A 164 7.46 1.54 -27.28
CA VAL A 164 8.66 1.45 -28.12
C VAL A 164 8.88 2.81 -28.78
N LEU A 165 9.90 3.55 -28.34
CA LEU A 165 10.23 4.86 -28.87
C LEU A 165 11.10 4.79 -30.14
N ALA A 166 11.99 3.79 -30.23
CA ALA A 166 12.79 3.53 -31.40
C ALA A 166 12.99 2.03 -31.62
N PHE A 167 12.94 1.61 -32.88
CA PHE A 167 13.19 0.24 -33.31
C PHE A 167 13.88 0.26 -34.65
N GLU A 168 15.21 0.33 -34.66
CA GLU A 168 16.02 0.52 -35.83
C GLU A 168 16.94 -0.69 -36.08
N ASN A 169 16.75 -1.35 -37.19
CA ASN A 169 17.59 -2.45 -37.58
C ASN A 169 18.81 -1.97 -38.39
N GLY A 170 19.96 -2.54 -38.12
CA GLY A 170 21.11 -2.40 -38.98
C GLY A 170 21.00 -3.23 -40.25
N LEU A 171 21.90 -3.01 -41.23
CA LEU A 171 21.92 -3.73 -42.48
C LEU A 171 22.05 -5.26 -42.30
N TRP A 172 22.96 -5.66 -41.42
CA TRP A 172 23.19 -7.07 -41.04
C TRP A 172 23.12 -7.32 -39.52
N ASN A 173 23.02 -6.27 -38.72
CA ASN A 173 22.84 -6.35 -37.30
C ASN A 173 21.36 -6.09 -36.94
N ARG A 174 20.55 -7.16 -37.01
CA ARG A 174 19.10 -7.06 -36.78
C ARG A 174 18.75 -7.22 -35.30
N ILE A 175 17.70 -6.56 -34.88
CA ILE A 175 17.11 -6.73 -33.57
C ILE A 175 16.46 -8.10 -33.51
N SER A 176 16.81 -8.88 -32.50
CA SER A 176 16.23 -10.17 -32.17
C SER A 176 15.17 -10.06 -31.09
N GLY A 177 14.29 -11.06 -31.01
CA GLY A 177 13.34 -11.14 -29.86
C GLY A 177 14.04 -11.20 -28.51
N LYS A 178 15.25 -11.77 -28.43
CA LYS A 178 16.06 -11.81 -27.23
C LYS A 178 16.54 -10.41 -26.80
N ASP A 179 16.90 -9.56 -27.75
CA ASP A 179 17.29 -8.17 -27.45
C ASP A 179 16.12 -7.43 -26.81
N VAL A 180 14.92 -7.52 -27.41
CA VAL A 180 13.72 -6.88 -26.88
C VAL A 180 13.37 -7.42 -25.50
N GLN A 181 13.43 -8.74 -25.30
CA GLN A 181 13.14 -9.36 -24.02
C GLN A 181 14.13 -8.91 -22.94
N SER A 182 15.42 -8.82 -23.28
CA SER A 182 16.45 -8.32 -22.37
C SER A 182 16.14 -6.88 -21.93
N GLU A 183 15.83 -6.01 -22.88
CA GLU A 183 15.51 -4.61 -22.60
C GLU A 183 14.23 -4.46 -21.75
N LEU A 184 13.21 -5.24 -22.05
CA LEU A 184 11.97 -5.26 -21.26
C LEU A 184 12.22 -5.69 -19.81
N SER A 185 13.14 -6.65 -19.59
CA SER A 185 13.44 -7.15 -18.24
C SER A 185 14.20 -6.13 -17.36
N VAL A 186 14.92 -5.19 -17.97
CA VAL A 186 15.70 -4.16 -17.27
C VAL A 186 14.82 -3.01 -16.76
N LEU A 187 13.72 -2.71 -17.44
CA LEU A 187 12.88 -1.56 -17.11
C LEU A 187 12.31 -1.57 -15.68
N PRO A 188 11.74 -2.69 -15.15
CA PRO A 188 11.25 -2.75 -13.78
C PRO A 188 12.35 -2.53 -12.75
N GLU A 189 13.56 -3.04 -13.01
CA GLU A 189 14.71 -2.87 -12.13
C GLU A 189 15.14 -1.39 -12.07
N LEU A 190 15.23 -0.73 -13.23
CA LEU A 190 15.52 0.70 -13.31
C LEU A 190 14.46 1.54 -12.59
N ALA A 191 13.18 1.19 -12.73
CA ALA A 191 12.09 1.87 -12.03
C ALA A 191 12.21 1.71 -10.51
N GLY A 192 12.50 0.50 -10.05
CA GLY A 192 12.74 0.21 -8.63
C GLY A 192 13.93 0.98 -8.06
N LYS A 193 15.05 0.97 -8.77
CA LYS A 193 16.25 1.72 -8.39
C LYS A 193 15.99 3.22 -8.33
N LYS A 194 15.37 3.80 -9.35
CA LYS A 194 14.99 5.22 -9.40
C LYS A 194 14.06 5.60 -8.25
N ALA A 195 13.11 4.73 -7.90
CA ALA A 195 12.21 4.95 -6.78
C ALA A 195 12.95 4.86 -5.43
N ALA A 196 13.86 3.90 -5.24
CA ALA A 196 14.63 3.72 -4.02
C ALA A 196 15.60 4.88 -3.76
N GLU A 197 16.21 5.42 -4.81
CA GLU A 197 17.08 6.59 -4.75
C GLU A 197 16.31 7.92 -4.58
N SER A 198 14.99 7.89 -4.74
CA SER A 198 14.12 9.05 -4.54
C SER A 198 13.79 9.27 -3.07
N VAL A 199 13.08 10.38 -2.78
CA VAL A 199 12.56 10.67 -1.44
C VAL A 199 11.35 9.80 -1.05
N LEU A 200 10.93 8.87 -1.89
CA LEU A 200 9.71 8.07 -1.68
C LEU A 200 9.71 7.22 -0.40
N PRO A 201 10.81 6.55 0.00
CA PRO A 201 10.87 5.86 1.29
C PRO A 201 10.69 6.81 2.48
N ALA A 202 11.38 7.95 2.49
CA ALA A 202 11.27 8.95 3.55
C ALA A 202 9.85 9.56 3.62
N GLU A 203 9.20 9.76 2.48
CA GLU A 203 7.80 10.19 2.43
C GLU A 203 6.85 9.13 2.99
N ALA A 204 7.12 7.84 2.78
CA ALA A 204 6.33 6.75 3.36
C ALA A 204 6.42 6.75 4.89
N GLU A 205 7.62 6.98 5.46
CA GLU A 205 7.81 7.14 6.92
C GLU A 205 7.01 8.32 7.46
N ASN A 206 7.11 9.48 6.81
CA ASN A 206 6.38 10.67 7.22
C ASN A 206 4.86 10.50 7.10
N THR A 207 4.40 9.80 6.05
CA THR A 207 2.98 9.52 5.84
C THR A 207 2.45 8.58 6.92
N LEU A 208 3.17 7.52 7.26
CA LEU A 208 2.81 6.63 8.36
C LEU A 208 2.74 7.38 9.69
N ARG A 209 3.74 8.23 9.98
CA ARG A 209 3.75 9.05 11.19
C ARG A 209 2.49 9.93 11.29
N LYS A 210 2.11 10.59 10.21
CA LYS A 210 0.90 11.42 10.16
C LYS A 210 -0.37 10.59 10.33
N GLN A 211 -0.48 9.44 9.64
CA GLN A 211 -1.65 8.57 9.75
C GLN A 211 -1.83 8.01 11.16
N LEU A 212 -0.76 7.58 11.81
CA LEU A 212 -0.82 7.10 13.18
C LEU A 212 -1.17 8.21 14.16
N ALA A 213 -0.56 9.39 14.01
CA ALA A 213 -0.89 10.55 14.86
C ALA A 213 -2.37 10.99 14.72
N GLN A 214 -2.94 10.85 13.52
CA GLN A 214 -4.35 11.17 13.29
C GLN A 214 -5.32 10.11 13.83
N ARG A 215 -4.92 8.85 13.86
CA ARG A 215 -5.79 7.73 14.25
C ARG A 215 -5.69 7.36 15.72
N ILE A 216 -4.52 7.58 16.32
CA ILE A 216 -4.26 7.24 17.71
C ILE A 216 -4.38 8.51 18.54
N HIS A 217 -5.58 8.73 19.10
CA HIS A 217 -5.83 9.82 20.05
C HIS A 217 -5.56 9.30 21.45
N THR A 218 -4.38 9.63 21.98
CA THR A 218 -3.98 9.26 23.35
C THR A 218 -3.50 10.49 24.11
N VAL A 219 -3.54 10.40 25.44
CA VAL A 219 -2.95 11.40 26.31
C VAL A 219 -1.42 11.32 26.30
N GLN A 220 -0.90 10.11 26.08
CA GLN A 220 0.54 9.88 25.98
C GLN A 220 1.07 10.25 24.60
N PRO A 221 2.29 10.81 24.52
CA PRO A 221 2.95 11.05 23.26
C PRO A 221 3.24 9.74 22.52
N LEU A 222 2.92 9.72 21.23
CA LEU A 222 3.26 8.63 20.32
C LEU A 222 4.63 8.90 19.69
N ARG A 223 5.58 8.03 19.95
CA ARG A 223 6.93 8.09 19.38
C ARG A 223 7.15 6.96 18.40
N LEU A 224 7.44 7.29 17.12
CA LEU A 224 7.85 6.34 16.12
C LEU A 224 9.37 6.36 15.97
N VAL A 225 9.97 5.18 16.02
CA VAL A 225 11.41 4.97 15.80
C VAL A 225 11.57 3.98 14.65
N PHE A 226 12.34 4.38 13.64
CA PHE A 226 12.73 3.51 12.55
C PHE A 226 14.13 2.98 12.82
N LYS A 227 14.30 1.67 12.71
CA LYS A 227 15.56 0.98 13.03
C LYS A 227 16.06 0.13 11.89
N ASP A 228 17.36 0.06 11.74
CA ASP A 228 18.01 -0.92 10.88
C ASP A 228 18.01 -2.30 11.54
N GLU A 229 18.00 -3.35 10.72
CA GLU A 229 17.93 -4.76 11.15
C GLU A 229 19.09 -5.18 12.10
N LYS A 230 20.18 -4.40 12.15
CA LYS A 230 21.38 -4.70 12.94
C LYS A 230 21.31 -4.33 14.43
N GLU A 231 20.29 -3.61 14.88
CA GLU A 231 20.15 -3.19 16.30
C GLU A 231 19.21 -4.10 17.10
N SER A 232 18.79 -5.25 16.57
CA SER A 232 17.81 -6.16 17.20
C SER A 232 18.44 -7.43 17.82
N GLU A 233 19.78 -7.43 18.07
CA GLU A 233 20.45 -8.48 18.88
C GLU A 233 20.58 -8.10 20.35
#